data_e4d70ca00c103a9d1919e10b6dd84186
#
_entry.id   e4d70ca00c103a9d1919e10b6dd84186
#
_cell.length_a   1.000
_cell.length_b   1.000
_cell.length_c   1.000
_cell.angle_alpha   90.00
_cell.angle_beta   90.00
_cell.angle_gamma   90.00
#
_symmetry.space_group_name_H-M   'P 1'
#
loop_
_entity.id
_entity.type
_entity.pdbx_description
1 polymer ?
#
loop_
_entity_poly.entity_id
_entity_poly.type
_entity_poly.pdbx_seq_one_letter_code
_entity_poly.pdbx_strand_id
1 'polypeptide(L)'
;MRLFHLSDLHIGIRLYNHDLREEQEYLFAQITDYVRQYRPDAILIAGDIYDKALPSAEAVQLFDSFLKSLCDISDKAEIMIIGGNHDSAQRIDYLNFLLAKQRVHMVGIPPRRPDQYIEQVTLHDAYGAVNFYLLPFCKPSVIRGTFDESDTVYSYNDALHNLFAREQINENERNVLVSHQFYLPLGKKAEDVERMESEIRAVGNVDVVASDVLLPFEYAALGHIHKPMTVGENRFRYCGTPYAYSVSEAGQEKGILMIELGRKGEEPEITRLPLTPKRKVAVLEDTFENVLRQASEDYVQIILTDDRDLEIVDLQERIAMAFPNKLEIQRKYARREGIPDEMTEPVSSSPYELICQFIPDMDEEEQDIMKSVINEALGGAAE
;
A
#
# COMPACT_ATOMS: atom_id res chain seq x y z
N MET A 1 9.11 -22.88 -7.73
CA MET A 1 7.99 -22.58 -6.79
C MET A 1 7.22 -21.39 -7.34
N ARG A 2 5.91 -21.50 -7.40
CA ARG A 2 5.03 -20.41 -7.89
C ARG A 2 4.43 -19.65 -6.72
N LEU A 3 4.59 -18.33 -6.71
CA LEU A 3 4.08 -17.45 -5.68
C LEU A 3 3.10 -16.45 -6.28
N PHE A 4 2.07 -16.10 -5.53
CA PHE A 4 1.26 -14.90 -5.79
C PHE A 4 1.60 -13.83 -4.79
N HIS A 5 1.72 -12.58 -5.25
CA HIS A 5 1.97 -11.43 -4.41
C HIS A 5 0.87 -10.39 -4.60
N LEU A 6 0.21 -10.08 -3.50
CA LEU A 6 -0.82 -9.06 -3.33
C LEU A 6 -0.41 -8.13 -2.19
N SER A 7 -0.90 -6.90 -2.20
CA SER A 7 -0.73 -5.94 -1.10
C SER A 7 -1.84 -4.90 -1.08
N ASP A 8 -1.93 -4.16 -0.01
CA ASP A 8 -2.72 -2.93 0.08
C ASP A 8 -4.18 -3.14 -0.35
N LEU A 9 -4.85 -4.14 0.27
CA LEU A 9 -6.23 -4.50 -0.04
C LEU A 9 -7.21 -3.41 0.42
N HIS A 10 -6.90 -2.71 1.51
CA HIS A 10 -7.69 -1.63 2.10
C HIS A 10 -9.19 -1.94 2.15
N ILE A 11 -9.53 -3.12 2.68
CA ILE A 11 -10.92 -3.57 2.74
C ILE A 11 -11.74 -2.61 3.61
N GLY A 12 -12.84 -2.12 3.04
CA GLY A 12 -13.72 -1.15 3.68
C GLY A 12 -13.37 0.32 3.39
N ILE A 13 -12.42 0.58 2.48
CA ILE A 13 -12.12 1.93 2.02
C ILE A 13 -13.31 2.54 1.28
N ARG A 14 -13.42 3.85 1.37
CA ARG A 14 -14.41 4.64 0.62
C ARG A 14 -13.69 5.61 -0.30
N LEU A 15 -14.12 5.65 -1.54
CA LEU A 15 -13.67 6.65 -2.51
C LEU A 15 -14.64 7.84 -2.45
N TYR A 16 -14.22 8.96 -1.86
CA TYR A 16 -15.13 10.05 -1.46
C TYR A 16 -16.26 9.48 -0.58
N ASN A 17 -17.50 9.54 -1.08
CA ASN A 17 -18.68 9.00 -0.37
C ASN A 17 -19.12 7.61 -0.89
N HIS A 18 -18.44 7.05 -1.89
CA HIS A 18 -18.81 5.77 -2.47
C HIS A 18 -18.15 4.61 -1.70
N ASP A 19 -18.96 3.64 -1.33
CA ASP A 19 -18.49 2.38 -0.78
C ASP A 19 -17.95 1.51 -1.92
N LEU A 20 -16.71 1.04 -1.80
CA LEU A 20 -16.05 0.23 -2.82
C LEU A 20 -16.21 -1.28 -2.61
N ARG A 21 -17.04 -1.71 -1.68
CA ARG A 21 -17.23 -3.12 -1.35
C ARG A 21 -17.57 -3.99 -2.57
N GLU A 22 -18.48 -3.53 -3.43
CA GLU A 22 -18.88 -4.26 -4.63
C GLU A 22 -17.72 -4.44 -5.61
N GLU A 23 -16.87 -3.41 -5.75
CA GLU A 23 -15.64 -3.48 -6.56
C GLU A 23 -14.64 -4.47 -5.95
N GLN A 24 -14.43 -4.41 -4.63
CA GLN A 24 -13.52 -5.30 -3.93
C GLN A 24 -13.98 -6.76 -4.03
N GLU A 25 -15.26 -7.06 -3.81
CA GLU A 25 -15.84 -8.39 -3.99
C GLU A 25 -15.59 -8.94 -5.41
N TYR A 26 -15.81 -8.09 -6.42
CA TYR A 26 -15.61 -8.47 -7.81
C TYR A 26 -14.15 -8.77 -8.16
N LEU A 27 -13.21 -7.96 -7.65
CA LEU A 27 -11.77 -8.16 -7.85
C LEU A 27 -11.25 -9.38 -7.09
N PHE A 28 -11.74 -9.63 -5.87
CA PHE A 28 -11.36 -10.82 -5.10
C PHE A 28 -11.84 -12.11 -5.78
N ALA A 29 -12.99 -12.09 -6.47
CA ALA A 29 -13.42 -13.20 -7.29
C ALA A 29 -12.43 -13.47 -8.45
N GLN A 30 -11.92 -12.43 -9.13
CA GLN A 30 -10.90 -12.59 -10.18
C GLN A 30 -9.59 -13.16 -9.62
N ILE A 31 -9.14 -12.67 -8.45
CA ILE A 31 -7.95 -13.21 -7.78
C ILE A 31 -8.15 -14.70 -7.47
N THR A 32 -9.31 -15.05 -6.97
CA THR A 32 -9.71 -16.43 -6.67
C THR A 32 -9.69 -17.31 -7.93
N ASP A 33 -10.14 -16.78 -9.06
CA ASP A 33 -10.08 -17.48 -10.34
C ASP A 33 -8.63 -17.68 -10.83
N TYR A 34 -7.75 -16.70 -10.63
CA TYR A 34 -6.33 -16.88 -10.89
C TYR A 34 -5.69 -17.96 -10.01
N VAL A 35 -6.03 -18.01 -8.71
CA VAL A 35 -5.56 -19.08 -7.81
C VAL A 35 -6.01 -20.46 -8.32
N ARG A 36 -7.25 -20.59 -8.77
CA ARG A 36 -7.79 -21.83 -9.36
C ARG A 36 -7.05 -22.23 -10.63
N GLN A 37 -6.75 -21.25 -11.50
CA GLN A 37 -6.10 -21.46 -12.79
C GLN A 37 -4.62 -21.81 -12.64
N TYR A 38 -3.88 -21.03 -11.85
CA TYR A 38 -2.42 -21.11 -11.78
C TYR A 38 -1.89 -21.96 -10.64
N ARG A 39 -2.70 -22.24 -9.62
CA ARG A 39 -2.38 -23.08 -8.45
C ARG A 39 -1.02 -22.74 -7.83
N PRO A 40 -0.88 -21.54 -7.25
CA PRO A 40 0.37 -21.15 -6.61
C PRO A 40 0.68 -22.06 -5.42
N ASP A 41 1.98 -22.19 -5.11
CA ASP A 41 2.47 -22.90 -3.91
C ASP A 41 2.31 -22.02 -2.66
N ALA A 42 2.42 -20.68 -2.82
CA ALA A 42 2.17 -19.72 -1.76
C ALA A 42 1.48 -18.45 -2.28
N ILE A 43 0.66 -17.84 -1.40
CA ILE A 43 -0.02 -16.56 -1.61
C ILE A 43 0.49 -15.59 -0.55
N LEU A 44 1.14 -14.51 -0.98
CA LEU A 44 1.74 -13.51 -0.12
C LEU A 44 0.87 -12.25 -0.14
N ILE A 45 0.39 -11.80 1.03
CA ILE A 45 -0.39 -10.57 1.20
C ILE A 45 0.43 -9.61 2.06
N ALA A 46 1.06 -8.64 1.40
CA ALA A 46 2.08 -7.79 1.99
C ALA A 46 1.49 -6.53 2.68
N GLY A 47 0.55 -6.71 3.59
CA GLY A 47 0.04 -5.68 4.49
C GLY A 47 -1.13 -4.86 3.96
N ASP A 48 -1.62 -3.99 4.83
CA ASP A 48 -2.80 -3.13 4.65
C ASP A 48 -4.03 -3.91 4.18
N ILE A 49 -4.42 -4.88 5.02
CA ILE A 49 -5.59 -5.72 4.79
C ILE A 49 -6.86 -4.89 4.89
N TYR A 50 -6.94 -4.06 5.92
CA TYR A 50 -8.06 -3.17 6.17
C TYR A 50 -7.66 -1.70 5.97
N ASP A 51 -8.63 -0.87 5.59
CA ASP A 51 -8.44 0.58 5.49
C ASP A 51 -8.19 1.25 6.84
N LYS A 52 -8.69 0.64 7.93
CA LYS A 52 -8.60 1.19 9.28
C LYS A 52 -8.28 0.11 10.30
N ALA A 53 -7.53 0.49 11.34
CA ALA A 53 -7.17 -0.40 12.45
C ALA A 53 -8.41 -0.98 13.18
N LEU A 54 -9.56 -0.28 13.13
CA LEU A 54 -10.86 -0.78 13.58
C LEU A 54 -11.81 -0.91 12.37
N PRO A 55 -11.74 -2.05 11.64
CA PRO A 55 -12.59 -2.28 10.48
C PRO A 55 -14.06 -2.47 10.87
N SER A 56 -14.96 -2.16 9.94
CA SER A 56 -16.39 -2.46 10.11
C SER A 56 -16.64 -3.98 10.08
N ALA A 57 -17.80 -4.41 10.59
CA ALA A 57 -18.17 -5.83 10.55
C ALA A 57 -18.25 -6.36 9.11
N GLU A 58 -18.71 -5.53 8.19
CA GLU A 58 -18.81 -5.86 6.76
C GLU A 58 -17.42 -6.04 6.12
N ALA A 59 -16.45 -5.19 6.50
CA ALA A 59 -15.07 -5.33 6.04
C ALA A 59 -14.44 -6.63 6.54
N VAL A 60 -14.64 -6.96 7.81
CA VAL A 60 -14.18 -8.24 8.39
C VAL A 60 -14.82 -9.44 7.67
N GLN A 61 -16.13 -9.37 7.41
CA GLN A 61 -16.85 -10.44 6.70
C GLN A 61 -16.38 -10.59 5.25
N LEU A 62 -16.04 -9.50 4.57
CA LEU A 62 -15.50 -9.55 3.21
C LEU A 62 -14.13 -10.23 3.18
N PHE A 63 -13.23 -9.88 4.11
CA PHE A 63 -11.94 -10.54 4.22
C PHE A 63 -12.07 -12.02 4.57
N ASP A 64 -12.92 -12.37 5.53
CA ASP A 64 -13.19 -13.77 5.92
C ASP A 64 -13.68 -14.60 4.71
N SER A 65 -14.62 -14.05 3.93
CA SER A 65 -15.14 -14.70 2.73
C SER A 65 -14.06 -14.88 1.65
N PHE A 66 -13.20 -13.89 1.46
CA PHE A 66 -12.08 -13.97 0.53
C PHE A 66 -11.07 -15.02 0.98
N LEU A 67 -10.63 -14.97 2.23
CA LEU A 67 -9.67 -15.94 2.80
C LEU A 67 -10.21 -17.36 2.72
N LYS A 68 -11.48 -17.57 3.08
CA LYS A 68 -12.15 -18.87 2.94
C LYS A 68 -12.12 -19.37 1.50
N SER A 69 -12.41 -18.49 0.52
CA SER A 69 -12.38 -18.85 -0.90
C SER A 69 -10.99 -19.30 -1.35
N LEU A 70 -9.92 -18.65 -0.87
CA LEU A 70 -8.54 -19.06 -1.15
C LEU A 70 -8.23 -20.45 -0.55
N CYS A 71 -8.63 -20.69 0.70
CA CYS A 71 -8.45 -21.97 1.38
C CYS A 71 -9.21 -23.11 0.70
N ASP A 72 -10.46 -22.87 0.27
CA ASP A 72 -11.32 -23.89 -0.35
C ASP A 72 -10.81 -24.32 -1.75
N ILE A 73 -10.11 -23.42 -2.47
CA ILE A 73 -9.62 -23.70 -3.82
C ILE A 73 -8.29 -24.44 -3.81
N SER A 74 -7.43 -24.14 -2.87
CA SER A 74 -6.10 -24.76 -2.78
C SER A 74 -5.89 -25.45 -1.44
N ASP A 75 -5.88 -26.78 -1.50
CA ASP A 75 -5.54 -27.63 -0.36
C ASP A 75 -4.02 -27.70 -0.09
N LYS A 76 -3.20 -27.00 -0.87
CA LYS A 76 -1.73 -27.05 -0.82
C LYS A 76 -1.06 -25.70 -0.62
N ALA A 77 -1.67 -24.61 -1.08
CA ALA A 77 -1.05 -23.29 -0.98
C ALA A 77 -0.93 -22.84 0.48
N GLU A 78 0.24 -22.34 0.83
CA GLU A 78 0.43 -21.61 2.08
C GLU A 78 0.02 -20.14 1.87
N ILE A 79 -0.79 -19.59 2.76
CA ILE A 79 -1.23 -18.20 2.71
C ILE A 79 -0.49 -17.44 3.80
N MET A 80 0.31 -16.47 3.39
CA MET A 80 1.16 -15.68 4.28
C MET A 80 0.73 -14.22 4.24
N ILE A 81 0.32 -13.70 5.38
CA ILE A 81 -0.30 -12.38 5.53
C ILE A 81 0.45 -11.62 6.61
N ILE A 82 0.85 -10.40 6.31
CA ILE A 82 1.43 -9.50 7.31
C ILE A 82 0.51 -8.30 7.55
N GLY A 83 0.62 -7.66 8.71
CA GLY A 83 -0.05 -6.39 8.98
C GLY A 83 0.69 -5.22 8.35
N GLY A 84 -0.05 -4.25 7.80
CA GLY A 84 0.46 -2.97 7.33
C GLY A 84 0.31 -1.85 8.35
N ASN A 85 0.51 -0.60 7.91
CA ASN A 85 0.42 0.56 8.81
C ASN A 85 -1.03 1.01 9.11
N HIS A 86 -2.00 0.63 8.28
CA HIS A 86 -3.42 0.84 8.53
C HIS A 86 -4.02 -0.23 9.45
N ASP A 87 -3.39 -1.41 9.53
CA ASP A 87 -3.90 -2.54 10.28
C ASP A 87 -3.63 -2.41 11.80
N SER A 88 -4.51 -3.00 12.60
CA SER A 88 -4.20 -3.26 14.00
C SER A 88 -3.33 -4.53 14.12
N ALA A 89 -2.07 -4.35 14.53
CA ALA A 89 -1.12 -5.45 14.70
C ALA A 89 -1.71 -6.61 15.53
N GLN A 90 -2.38 -6.31 16.65
CA GLN A 90 -2.97 -7.30 17.54
C GLN A 90 -4.16 -8.04 16.91
N ARG A 91 -4.93 -7.37 16.03
CA ARG A 91 -6.07 -7.99 15.35
C ARG A 91 -5.62 -8.91 14.22
N ILE A 92 -4.59 -8.52 13.48
CA ILE A 92 -3.99 -9.38 12.46
C ILE A 92 -3.32 -10.59 13.10
N ASP A 93 -2.65 -10.43 14.24
CA ASP A 93 -1.96 -11.51 14.95
C ASP A 93 -2.93 -12.46 15.71
N TYR A 94 -4.21 -12.10 15.81
CA TYR A 94 -5.19 -12.87 16.58
C TYR A 94 -5.39 -14.27 16.00
N LEU A 95 -5.23 -15.28 16.87
CA LEU A 95 -5.33 -16.71 16.54
C LEU A 95 -4.30 -17.23 15.51
N ASN A 96 -3.20 -16.50 15.22
CA ASN A 96 -2.20 -16.89 14.23
C ASN A 96 -1.73 -18.34 14.40
N PHE A 97 -1.45 -18.80 15.63
CA PHE A 97 -0.97 -20.15 15.94
C PHE A 97 -1.99 -21.27 15.62
N LEU A 98 -3.29 -20.96 15.61
CA LEU A 98 -4.33 -21.88 15.18
C LEU A 98 -4.46 -21.90 13.66
N LEU A 99 -4.41 -20.73 13.04
CA LEU A 99 -4.52 -20.55 11.61
C LEU A 99 -3.32 -21.16 10.87
N ALA A 100 -2.12 -21.07 11.43
CA ALA A 100 -0.91 -21.71 10.88
C ALA A 100 -1.07 -23.22 10.69
N LYS A 101 -1.83 -23.90 11.55
CA LYS A 101 -2.17 -25.32 11.37
C LYS A 101 -3.07 -25.60 10.16
N GLN A 102 -3.70 -24.58 9.63
CA GLN A 102 -4.52 -24.58 8.43
C GLN A 102 -3.82 -23.90 7.25
N ARG A 103 -2.49 -23.77 7.30
CA ARG A 103 -1.66 -23.12 6.26
C ARG A 103 -1.97 -21.64 6.04
N VAL A 104 -2.45 -20.96 7.05
CA VAL A 104 -2.68 -19.52 7.04
C VAL A 104 -1.83 -18.88 8.13
N HIS A 105 -0.77 -18.20 7.72
CA HIS A 105 0.17 -17.51 8.59
C HIS A 105 -0.17 -16.02 8.61
N MET A 106 -0.64 -15.51 9.75
CA MET A 106 -0.99 -14.10 9.92
C MET A 106 -0.06 -13.47 10.95
N VAL A 107 0.80 -12.57 10.51
CA VAL A 107 1.80 -11.92 11.37
C VAL A 107 1.52 -10.42 11.43
N GLY A 108 0.98 -9.98 12.57
CA GLY A 108 0.71 -8.57 12.83
C GLY A 108 1.76 -7.89 13.70
N ILE A 109 2.43 -8.66 14.56
CA ILE A 109 3.34 -8.14 15.58
C ILE A 109 4.79 -8.41 15.16
N PRO A 110 5.60 -7.36 14.91
CA PRO A 110 7.03 -7.54 14.64
C PRO A 110 7.80 -7.94 15.92
N PRO A 111 9.06 -8.38 15.80
CA PRO A 111 9.93 -8.65 16.95
C PRO A 111 10.01 -7.44 17.90
N ARG A 112 9.95 -7.69 19.22
CA ARG A 112 9.96 -6.63 20.26
C ARG A 112 10.99 -6.88 21.36
N ARG A 113 11.57 -8.07 21.40
CA ARG A 113 12.54 -8.49 22.43
C ARG A 113 13.78 -9.11 21.80
N PRO A 114 14.90 -9.14 22.50
CA PRO A 114 16.17 -9.67 21.95
C PRO A 114 16.11 -11.15 21.56
N ASP A 115 15.19 -11.92 22.16
CA ASP A 115 14.99 -13.36 21.88
C ASP A 115 14.02 -13.62 20.71
N GLN A 116 13.42 -12.58 20.13
CA GLN A 116 12.49 -12.68 19.00
C GLN A 116 13.18 -12.33 17.68
N TYR A 117 12.82 -13.04 16.64
CA TYR A 117 13.28 -12.87 15.26
C TYR A 117 12.07 -12.67 14.34
N ILE A 118 12.32 -12.28 13.09
CA ILE A 118 11.29 -12.19 12.08
C ILE A 118 10.66 -13.59 11.90
N GLU A 119 9.33 -13.66 11.90
CA GLU A 119 8.61 -14.94 11.73
C GLU A 119 9.00 -15.59 10.40
N GLN A 120 9.37 -16.86 10.43
CA GLN A 120 9.86 -17.60 9.27
C GLN A 120 8.97 -18.80 8.98
N VAL A 121 8.57 -18.93 7.71
CA VAL A 121 7.90 -20.12 7.18
C VAL A 121 8.77 -20.74 6.11
N THR A 122 9.06 -22.05 6.21
CA THR A 122 9.90 -22.75 5.23
C THR A 122 9.08 -23.74 4.42
N LEU A 123 9.10 -23.59 3.10
CA LEU A 123 8.52 -24.52 2.15
C LEU A 123 9.63 -25.24 1.38
N HIS A 124 9.28 -26.34 0.73
CA HIS A 124 10.23 -27.12 -0.06
C HIS A 124 9.67 -27.45 -1.44
N ASP A 125 10.50 -27.35 -2.45
CA ASP A 125 10.22 -27.83 -3.79
C ASP A 125 11.37 -28.70 -4.34
N ALA A 126 11.35 -28.99 -5.64
CA ALA A 126 12.38 -29.79 -6.29
C ALA A 126 13.80 -29.19 -6.22
N TYR A 127 13.92 -27.89 -5.90
CA TYR A 127 15.18 -27.18 -5.80
C TYR A 127 15.64 -26.93 -4.36
N GLY A 128 14.95 -27.48 -3.38
CA GLY A 128 15.30 -27.37 -1.94
C GLY A 128 14.38 -26.41 -1.17
N ALA A 129 14.90 -25.88 -0.06
CA ALA A 129 14.17 -24.99 0.82
C ALA A 129 13.94 -23.60 0.22
N VAL A 130 12.80 -23.00 0.58
CA VAL A 130 12.48 -21.59 0.38
C VAL A 130 12.01 -21.05 1.72
N ASN A 131 12.73 -20.09 2.28
CA ASN A 131 12.43 -19.48 3.57
C ASN A 131 11.72 -18.15 3.35
N PHE A 132 10.52 -18.02 3.87
CA PHE A 132 9.71 -16.81 3.83
C PHE A 132 9.84 -16.08 5.15
N TYR A 133 10.32 -14.85 5.11
CA TYR A 133 10.44 -13.94 6.26
C TYR A 133 9.28 -12.96 6.26
N LEU A 134 8.43 -13.02 7.29
CA LEU A 134 7.19 -12.27 7.39
C LEU A 134 7.39 -11.07 8.32
N LEU A 135 7.71 -9.91 7.76
CA LEU A 135 7.97 -8.67 8.49
C LEU A 135 6.79 -7.70 8.33
N PRO A 136 5.87 -7.61 9.30
CA PRO A 136 4.80 -6.62 9.27
C PRO A 136 5.35 -5.19 9.41
N PHE A 137 4.49 -4.20 9.18
CA PHE A 137 4.87 -2.81 9.39
C PHE A 137 5.40 -2.61 10.81
N CYS A 138 6.55 -1.97 10.92
CA CYS A 138 7.16 -1.69 12.21
C CYS A 138 7.73 -0.27 12.29
N LYS A 139 7.39 0.41 13.38
CA LYS A 139 8.02 1.69 13.74
C LYS A 139 9.30 1.42 14.53
N PRO A 140 10.32 2.28 14.44
CA PRO A 140 11.56 2.14 15.23
C PRO A 140 11.31 1.95 16.73
N SER A 141 10.35 2.68 17.29
CA SER A 141 9.95 2.58 18.70
C SER A 141 9.41 1.20 19.09
N VAL A 142 8.76 0.49 18.17
CA VAL A 142 8.17 -0.84 18.43
C VAL A 142 9.25 -1.92 18.49
N ILE A 143 10.24 -1.85 17.60
CA ILE A 143 11.31 -2.84 17.51
C ILE A 143 12.54 -2.47 18.35
N ARG A 144 12.55 -1.31 18.99
CA ARG A 144 13.66 -0.82 19.84
C ARG A 144 14.11 -1.84 20.89
N GLY A 145 13.17 -2.57 21.47
CA GLY A 145 13.45 -3.59 22.49
C GLY A 145 14.21 -4.82 21.98
N THR A 146 14.44 -4.95 20.68
CA THR A 146 15.24 -6.04 20.09
C THR A 146 16.73 -5.71 20.05
N PHE A 147 17.13 -4.46 20.28
CA PHE A 147 18.49 -3.95 20.16
C PHE A 147 19.14 -3.75 21.54
N ASP A 148 20.45 -3.77 21.58
CA ASP A 148 21.21 -3.43 22.78
C ASP A 148 21.12 -1.93 23.08
N GLU A 149 21.36 -1.54 24.34
CA GLU A 149 21.33 -0.12 24.76
C GLU A 149 22.39 0.74 24.03
N SER A 150 23.46 0.11 23.56
CA SER A 150 24.52 0.76 22.78
C SER A 150 24.16 1.03 21.33
N ASP A 151 23.12 0.37 20.80
CA ASP A 151 22.71 0.53 19.42
C ASP A 151 22.00 1.87 19.24
N THR A 152 22.56 2.70 18.38
CA THR A 152 21.93 3.97 18.01
C THR A 152 20.87 3.73 16.96
N VAL A 153 19.62 4.08 17.27
CA VAL A 153 18.47 3.98 16.35
C VAL A 153 17.80 5.34 16.30
N TYR A 154 18.12 6.11 15.28
CA TYR A 154 17.56 7.45 15.07
C TYR A 154 16.50 7.49 13.97
N SER A 155 16.47 6.50 13.07
CA SER A 155 15.63 6.48 11.91
C SER A 155 15.03 5.10 11.64
N TYR A 156 14.03 5.02 10.74
CA TYR A 156 13.53 3.75 10.19
C TYR A 156 14.65 2.97 9.51
N ASN A 157 15.52 3.67 8.78
CA ASN A 157 16.65 3.05 8.11
C ASN A 157 17.57 2.34 9.09
N ASP A 158 17.99 3.00 10.17
CA ASP A 158 18.87 2.39 11.19
C ASP A 158 18.18 1.20 11.86
N ALA A 159 16.89 1.36 12.19
CA ALA A 159 16.12 0.32 12.86
C ALA A 159 16.02 -0.94 12.01
N LEU A 160 15.74 -0.80 10.71
CA LEU A 160 15.59 -1.95 9.81
C LEU A 160 16.96 -2.58 9.49
N HIS A 161 18.02 -1.81 9.31
CA HIS A 161 19.38 -2.34 9.14
C HIS A 161 19.80 -3.17 10.36
N ASN A 162 19.60 -2.63 11.56
CA ASN A 162 19.92 -3.36 12.81
C ASN A 162 19.03 -4.62 12.96
N LEU A 163 17.76 -4.56 12.60
CA LEU A 163 16.87 -5.71 12.63
C LEU A 163 17.36 -6.82 11.69
N PHE A 164 17.64 -6.49 10.42
CA PHE A 164 18.10 -7.47 9.44
C PHE A 164 19.51 -8.00 9.76
N ALA A 165 20.41 -7.17 10.31
CA ALA A 165 21.76 -7.60 10.66
C ALA A 165 21.79 -8.68 11.75
N ARG A 166 20.77 -8.76 12.61
CA ARG A 166 20.64 -9.80 13.64
C ARG A 166 19.98 -11.09 13.16
N GLU A 167 19.26 -11.03 12.01
CA GLU A 167 18.63 -12.22 11.45
C GLU A 167 19.67 -13.19 10.90
N GLN A 168 19.48 -14.48 11.17
CA GLN A 168 20.38 -15.54 10.69
C GLN A 168 19.90 -16.04 9.32
N ILE A 169 19.94 -15.18 8.29
CA ILE A 169 19.52 -15.53 6.95
C ILE A 169 20.53 -16.50 6.33
N ASN A 170 20.07 -17.71 5.98
CA ASN A 170 20.91 -18.68 5.28
C ASN A 170 21.01 -18.32 3.80
N GLU A 171 22.07 -17.63 3.43
CA GLU A 171 22.30 -17.19 2.04
C GLU A 171 22.55 -18.36 1.06
N ASN A 172 22.74 -19.59 1.52
CA ASN A 172 22.84 -20.77 0.65
C ASN A 172 21.46 -21.32 0.24
N GLU A 173 20.40 -20.89 0.87
CA GLU A 173 19.02 -21.24 0.56
C GLU A 173 18.30 -20.07 -0.13
N ARG A 174 17.15 -20.35 -0.72
CA ARG A 174 16.31 -19.31 -1.31
C ARG A 174 15.52 -18.61 -0.21
N ASN A 175 15.59 -17.29 -0.21
CA ASN A 175 14.94 -16.45 0.80
C ASN A 175 13.96 -15.49 0.13
N VAL A 176 12.77 -15.37 0.67
CA VAL A 176 11.73 -14.46 0.22
C VAL A 176 11.33 -13.57 1.40
N LEU A 177 11.33 -12.26 1.21
CA LEU A 177 10.83 -11.32 2.19
C LEU A 177 9.40 -10.92 1.84
N VAL A 178 8.52 -10.88 2.83
CA VAL A 178 7.21 -10.22 2.77
C VAL A 178 7.26 -9.06 3.76
N SER A 179 7.17 -7.81 3.27
CA SER A 179 7.35 -6.64 4.12
C SER A 179 6.47 -5.47 3.70
N HIS A 180 6.10 -4.64 4.68
CA HIS A 180 5.27 -3.46 4.47
C HIS A 180 5.97 -2.22 5.02
N GLN A 181 6.98 -1.73 4.27
CA GLN A 181 7.79 -0.56 4.64
C GLN A 181 8.09 0.27 3.38
N PHE A 182 8.51 1.52 3.57
CA PHE A 182 8.88 2.38 2.45
C PHE A 182 10.35 2.19 2.06
N TYR A 183 10.62 1.25 1.16
CA TYR A 183 11.96 0.99 0.63
C TYR A 183 12.25 1.83 -0.60
N LEU A 184 13.45 2.42 -0.63
CA LEU A 184 13.95 3.18 -1.79
C LEU A 184 15.27 2.61 -2.30
N PRO A 185 15.53 2.67 -3.62
CA PRO A 185 16.85 2.38 -4.17
C PRO A 185 17.92 3.27 -3.54
N LEU A 186 19.11 2.74 -3.34
CA LEU A 186 20.26 3.50 -2.84
C LEU A 186 20.47 4.80 -3.64
N GLY A 187 20.60 5.92 -2.93
CA GLY A 187 20.83 7.24 -3.55
C GLY A 187 19.58 7.94 -4.10
N LYS A 188 18.41 7.30 -4.02
CA LYS A 188 17.12 7.95 -4.32
C LYS A 188 16.55 8.62 -3.08
N LYS A 189 15.79 9.69 -3.30
CA LYS A 189 15.05 10.39 -2.25
C LYS A 189 13.58 10.09 -2.35
N ALA A 190 12.85 10.32 -1.25
CA ALA A 190 11.40 10.11 -1.22
C ALA A 190 10.66 10.96 -2.26
N GLU A 191 11.17 12.15 -2.56
CA GLU A 191 10.62 13.06 -3.57
C GLU A 191 10.73 12.51 -5.01
N ASP A 192 11.64 11.55 -5.23
CA ASP A 192 11.82 10.89 -6.55
C ASP A 192 10.74 9.83 -6.81
N VAL A 193 9.90 9.50 -5.83
CA VAL A 193 8.83 8.50 -5.92
C VAL A 193 7.48 9.19 -5.91
N GLU A 194 6.70 8.93 -6.94
CA GLU A 194 5.31 9.40 -6.99
C GLU A 194 4.46 8.60 -6.00
N ARG A 195 4.01 9.27 -4.94
CA ARG A 195 3.14 8.73 -3.90
C ARG A 195 1.68 9.08 -4.19
N MET A 196 0.77 8.13 -4.00
CA MET A 196 -0.65 8.33 -4.25
C MET A 196 -1.33 9.07 -3.08
N GLU A 197 -2.43 9.74 -3.35
CA GLU A 197 -3.21 10.48 -2.33
C GLU A 197 -3.81 9.57 -1.26
N SER A 198 -4.03 8.31 -1.60
CA SER A 198 -4.53 7.27 -0.68
C SER A 198 -3.47 6.74 0.29
N GLU A 199 -2.18 7.07 0.09
CA GLU A 199 -1.09 6.63 0.96
C GLU A 199 -0.89 7.56 2.16
N ILE A 200 -0.69 6.98 3.36
CA ILE A 200 -0.23 7.76 4.52
C ILE A 200 1.25 8.10 4.34
N ARG A 201 1.57 9.38 4.41
CA ARG A 201 2.93 9.88 4.29
C ARG A 201 3.44 10.34 5.65
N ALA A 202 4.60 9.83 6.06
CA ALA A 202 5.30 10.36 7.23
C ALA A 202 5.83 11.77 6.93
N VAL A 203 5.63 12.70 7.86
CA VAL A 203 6.13 14.07 7.72
C VAL A 203 7.66 14.06 7.70
N GLY A 204 8.26 14.73 6.72
CA GLY A 204 9.71 14.76 6.54
C GLY A 204 10.31 13.47 5.97
N ASN A 205 9.48 12.56 5.44
CA ASN A 205 9.92 11.28 4.83
C ASN A 205 10.84 10.46 5.74
N VAL A 206 10.58 10.46 7.04
CA VAL A 206 11.40 9.78 8.05
C VAL A 206 11.28 8.26 8.01
N ASP A 207 10.31 7.73 7.27
CA ASP A 207 9.96 6.31 7.13
C ASP A 207 10.72 5.58 6.02
N VAL A 208 11.64 6.27 5.33
CA VAL A 208 12.44 5.70 4.24
C VAL A 208 13.46 4.68 4.77
N VAL A 209 13.54 3.54 4.08
CA VAL A 209 14.55 2.49 4.28
C VAL A 209 15.31 2.26 2.99
N ALA A 210 16.63 2.23 3.04
CA ALA A 210 17.46 1.92 1.87
C ALA A 210 17.32 0.44 1.47
N SER A 211 17.29 0.19 0.16
CA SER A 211 16.99 -1.15 -0.38
C SER A 211 18.12 -2.18 -0.26
N ASP A 212 19.29 -1.81 0.25
CA ASP A 212 20.42 -2.74 0.45
C ASP A 212 20.10 -3.85 1.46
N VAL A 213 19.21 -3.60 2.43
CA VAL A 213 18.70 -4.64 3.35
C VAL A 213 17.94 -5.77 2.62
N LEU A 214 17.51 -5.55 1.37
CA LEU A 214 16.79 -6.55 0.56
C LEU A 214 17.72 -7.51 -0.19
N LEU A 215 19.02 -7.22 -0.27
CA LEU A 215 19.99 -7.99 -1.07
C LEU A 215 20.06 -9.50 -0.75
N PRO A 216 19.89 -9.95 0.53
CA PRO A 216 19.89 -11.37 0.88
C PRO A 216 18.71 -12.18 0.31
N PHE A 217 17.70 -11.54 -0.27
CA PHE A 217 16.46 -12.18 -0.72
C PHE A 217 16.43 -12.37 -2.25
N GLU A 218 15.98 -13.55 -2.71
CA GLU A 218 15.69 -13.83 -4.12
C GLU A 218 14.46 -13.08 -4.61
N TYR A 219 13.53 -12.78 -3.70
CA TYR A 219 12.36 -11.97 -3.99
C TYR A 219 11.93 -11.20 -2.76
N ALA A 220 11.57 -9.93 -2.93
CA ALA A 220 10.92 -9.15 -1.88
C ALA A 220 9.52 -8.74 -2.34
N ALA A 221 8.52 -9.30 -1.65
CA ALA A 221 7.11 -8.94 -1.80
C ALA A 221 6.79 -7.74 -0.89
N LEU A 222 6.69 -6.56 -1.48
CA LEU A 222 6.57 -5.30 -0.77
C LEU A 222 5.15 -4.72 -0.91
N GLY A 223 4.58 -4.22 0.19
CA GLY A 223 3.40 -3.38 0.25
C GLY A 223 3.73 -1.99 0.77
N HIS A 224 2.72 -1.11 0.92
CA HIS A 224 2.78 0.28 1.36
C HIS A 224 2.73 1.30 0.22
N ILE A 225 3.29 1.02 -0.95
CA ILE A 225 3.23 1.91 -2.12
C ILE A 225 2.15 1.40 -3.06
N HIS A 226 1.16 2.26 -3.32
CA HIS A 226 -0.04 1.90 -4.09
C HIS A 226 0.21 1.79 -5.58
N LYS A 227 1.29 2.41 -6.08
CA LYS A 227 1.73 2.30 -7.47
C LYS A 227 2.63 1.08 -7.64
N PRO A 228 2.35 0.16 -8.57
CA PRO A 228 3.25 -0.94 -8.86
C PRO A 228 4.60 -0.43 -9.33
N MET A 229 5.67 -0.80 -8.64
CA MET A 229 7.02 -0.35 -8.97
C MET A 229 8.11 -1.33 -8.54
N THR A 230 9.30 -1.13 -9.10
CA THR A 230 10.52 -1.86 -8.77
C THR A 230 11.40 -1.02 -7.85
N VAL A 231 12.05 -1.66 -6.87
CA VAL A 231 12.95 -1.01 -5.92
C VAL A 231 14.39 -1.44 -6.21
N GLY A 232 15.09 -0.71 -7.08
CA GLY A 232 16.45 -1.04 -7.50
C GLY A 232 16.49 -2.26 -8.42
N GLU A 233 16.52 -3.47 -7.86
CA GLU A 233 16.55 -4.73 -8.63
C GLU A 233 15.14 -5.21 -9.01
N ASN A 234 15.02 -5.89 -10.17
CA ASN A 234 13.73 -6.36 -10.69
C ASN A 234 12.99 -7.31 -9.72
N ARG A 235 13.71 -8.02 -8.87
CA ARG A 235 13.18 -8.96 -7.88
C ARG A 235 12.63 -8.31 -6.61
N PHE A 236 12.75 -6.99 -6.42
CA PHE A 236 12.16 -6.25 -5.29
C PHE A 236 10.98 -5.42 -5.78
N ARG A 237 9.77 -5.81 -5.42
CA ARG A 237 8.54 -5.32 -6.06
C ARG A 237 7.51 -4.82 -5.08
N TYR A 238 7.03 -3.61 -5.31
CA TYR A 238 5.72 -3.21 -4.85
C TYR A 238 4.67 -3.74 -5.82
N CYS A 239 3.68 -4.48 -5.31
CA CYS A 239 2.56 -4.97 -6.10
C CYS A 239 1.62 -3.81 -6.46
N GLY A 240 1.44 -2.88 -5.56
CA GLY A 240 0.42 -1.85 -5.60
C GLY A 240 -0.95 -2.38 -5.17
N THR A 241 -1.92 -1.48 -5.13
CA THR A 241 -3.30 -1.79 -4.76
C THR A 241 -4.03 -2.59 -5.84
N PRO A 242 -5.01 -3.43 -5.49
CA PRO A 242 -5.81 -4.18 -6.46
C PRO A 242 -6.82 -3.30 -7.22
N TYR A 243 -7.12 -2.12 -6.70
CA TYR A 243 -8.02 -1.12 -7.28
C TYR A 243 -7.46 0.30 -7.11
N ALA A 244 -7.98 1.26 -7.86
CA ALA A 244 -7.66 2.67 -7.66
C ALA A 244 -8.46 3.22 -6.47
N TYR A 245 -7.79 3.53 -5.37
CA TYR A 245 -8.40 4.03 -4.14
C TYR A 245 -8.38 5.55 -4.01
N SER A 246 -7.74 6.21 -4.97
CA SER A 246 -7.75 7.66 -5.11
C SER A 246 -7.82 8.07 -6.58
N VAL A 247 -8.18 9.32 -6.82
CA VAL A 247 -8.19 9.90 -8.18
C VAL A 247 -6.78 9.95 -8.78
N SER A 248 -5.75 10.13 -7.94
CA SER A 248 -4.35 10.09 -8.39
C SER A 248 -3.91 8.74 -8.96
N GLU A 249 -4.68 7.69 -8.70
CA GLU A 249 -4.46 6.35 -9.26
C GLU A 249 -5.25 6.08 -10.55
N ALA A 250 -6.01 7.06 -11.03
CA ALA A 250 -6.80 6.92 -12.25
C ALA A 250 -5.92 6.56 -13.45
N GLY A 251 -6.39 5.60 -14.25
CA GLY A 251 -5.68 5.12 -15.43
C GLY A 251 -4.51 4.17 -15.16
N GLN A 252 -4.17 3.86 -13.90
CA GLN A 252 -3.18 2.84 -13.60
C GLN A 252 -3.72 1.45 -13.89
N GLU A 253 -2.88 0.61 -14.48
CA GLU A 253 -3.17 -0.82 -14.63
C GLU A 253 -2.94 -1.53 -13.31
N LYS A 254 -4.00 -1.99 -12.68
CA LYS A 254 -3.97 -2.76 -11.43
C LYS A 254 -3.87 -4.26 -11.69
N GLY A 255 -3.32 -5.01 -10.74
CA GLY A 255 -3.14 -6.45 -10.88
C GLY A 255 -2.41 -7.05 -9.68
N ILE A 256 -2.26 -8.37 -9.69
CA ILE A 256 -1.40 -9.11 -8.77
C ILE A 256 -0.15 -9.58 -9.50
N LEU A 257 0.89 -9.92 -8.76
CA LEU A 257 2.10 -10.47 -9.34
C LEU A 257 2.14 -11.99 -9.15
N MET A 258 2.46 -12.71 -10.23
CA MET A 258 2.80 -14.12 -10.20
C MET A 258 4.32 -14.25 -10.38
N ILE A 259 4.97 -14.97 -9.48
CA ILE A 259 6.41 -15.16 -9.44
C ILE A 259 6.72 -16.64 -9.60
N GLU A 260 7.56 -16.97 -10.58
CA GLU A 260 8.17 -18.31 -10.70
C GLU A 260 9.59 -18.25 -10.14
N LEU A 261 9.75 -18.78 -8.95
CA LEU A 261 11.03 -18.84 -8.26
C LEU A 261 11.77 -20.11 -8.68
N GLY A 262 12.89 -19.92 -9.38
CA GLY A 262 13.77 -20.99 -9.87
C GLY A 262 14.73 -21.51 -8.79
N ARG A 263 15.95 -21.86 -9.21
CA ARG A 263 17.05 -22.27 -8.32
C ARG A 263 17.64 -21.07 -7.58
N LYS A 264 18.39 -21.35 -6.53
CA LYS A 264 19.18 -20.31 -5.82
C LYS A 264 20.08 -19.58 -6.83
N GLY A 265 20.01 -18.24 -6.81
CA GLY A 265 20.77 -17.35 -7.68
C GLY A 265 20.22 -17.18 -9.10
N GLU A 266 19.12 -17.84 -9.46
CA GLU A 266 18.38 -17.57 -10.69
C GLU A 266 17.42 -16.38 -10.46
N GLU A 267 17.35 -15.46 -11.43
CA GLU A 267 16.40 -14.37 -11.41
C GLU A 267 14.96 -14.94 -11.50
N PRO A 268 14.04 -14.49 -10.62
CA PRO A 268 12.65 -14.93 -10.69
C PRO A 268 11.95 -14.37 -11.93
N GLU A 269 11.14 -15.21 -12.57
CA GLU A 269 10.22 -14.73 -13.61
C GLU A 269 8.98 -14.10 -12.95
N ILE A 270 8.70 -12.86 -13.30
CA ILE A 270 7.61 -12.08 -12.70
C ILE A 270 6.60 -11.68 -13.76
N THR A 271 5.38 -12.15 -13.61
CA THR A 271 4.27 -11.88 -14.52
C THR A 271 3.18 -11.12 -13.78
N ARG A 272 2.70 -10.02 -14.37
CA ARG A 272 1.51 -9.33 -13.87
C ARG A 272 0.25 -10.03 -14.37
N LEU A 273 -0.65 -10.36 -13.46
CA LEU A 273 -2.00 -10.82 -13.75
C LEU A 273 -2.95 -9.62 -13.56
N PRO A 274 -3.53 -9.09 -14.65
CA PRO A 274 -4.31 -7.85 -14.60
C PRO A 274 -5.63 -8.05 -13.86
N LEU A 275 -6.06 -7.04 -13.11
CA LEU A 275 -7.37 -6.97 -12.51
C LEU A 275 -8.23 -5.93 -13.24
N THR A 276 -9.41 -6.34 -13.64
CA THR A 276 -10.36 -5.48 -14.38
C THR A 276 -11.53 -5.14 -13.47
N PRO A 277 -11.68 -3.88 -13.02
CA PRO A 277 -12.80 -3.49 -12.16
C PRO A 277 -14.12 -3.45 -12.94
N LYS A 278 -15.25 -3.52 -12.24
CA LYS A 278 -16.58 -3.26 -12.81
C LYS A 278 -16.68 -1.81 -13.28
N ARG A 279 -16.27 -0.87 -12.42
CA ARG A 279 -16.23 0.57 -12.68
C ARG A 279 -14.81 1.06 -12.49
N LYS A 280 -14.34 1.86 -13.41
CA LYS A 280 -13.00 2.46 -13.33
C LYS A 280 -13.05 3.75 -12.52
N VAL A 281 -11.89 4.18 -12.03
CA VAL A 281 -11.70 5.55 -11.57
C VAL A 281 -11.10 6.36 -12.72
N ALA A 282 -11.71 7.47 -13.07
CA ALA A 282 -11.30 8.29 -14.20
C ALA A 282 -11.34 9.79 -13.85
N VAL A 283 -10.55 10.58 -14.59
CA VAL A 283 -10.59 12.03 -14.58
C VAL A 283 -11.02 12.49 -15.97
N LEU A 284 -12.07 13.30 -16.05
CA LEU A 284 -12.53 13.93 -17.28
C LEU A 284 -12.28 15.44 -17.19
N GLU A 285 -11.34 15.93 -17.98
CA GLU A 285 -11.03 17.37 -18.10
C GLU A 285 -11.44 17.85 -19.48
N ASP A 286 -12.57 18.55 -19.58
CA ASP A 286 -13.09 19.07 -20.84
C ASP A 286 -14.21 20.12 -20.59
N THR A 287 -14.77 20.66 -21.65
CA THR A 287 -15.97 21.50 -21.60
C THR A 287 -17.19 20.67 -21.18
N PHE A 288 -18.18 21.33 -20.58
CA PHE A 288 -19.38 20.68 -20.06
C PHE A 288 -20.09 19.80 -21.11
N GLU A 289 -20.28 20.30 -22.33
CA GLU A 289 -20.96 19.53 -23.41
C GLU A 289 -20.13 18.30 -23.85
N ASN A 290 -18.80 18.39 -23.85
CA ASN A 290 -17.94 17.26 -24.21
C ASN A 290 -17.90 16.22 -23.07
N VAL A 291 -17.90 16.66 -21.82
CA VAL A 291 -18.01 15.76 -20.65
C VAL A 291 -19.30 14.97 -20.72
N LEU A 292 -20.45 15.60 -20.97
CA LEU A 292 -21.76 14.91 -21.05
C LEU A 292 -21.80 13.83 -22.14
N ARG A 293 -21.04 13.98 -23.22
CA ARG A 293 -20.96 12.95 -24.28
C ARG A 293 -20.22 11.68 -23.85
N GLN A 294 -19.50 11.72 -22.75
CA GLN A 294 -18.73 10.62 -22.20
C GLN A 294 -19.44 9.91 -21.03
N ALA A 295 -20.77 10.06 -20.95
CA ALA A 295 -21.60 9.47 -19.90
C ALA A 295 -21.22 8.01 -19.61
N SER A 296 -20.99 7.67 -18.33
CA SER A 296 -20.61 6.32 -17.88
C SER A 296 -21.04 6.07 -16.45
N GLU A 297 -20.95 4.81 -16.04
CA GLU A 297 -21.15 4.40 -14.64
C GLU A 297 -19.84 4.38 -13.81
N ASP A 298 -18.74 4.81 -14.41
CA ASP A 298 -17.44 4.87 -13.74
C ASP A 298 -17.44 5.91 -12.61
N TYR A 299 -16.48 5.77 -11.69
CA TYR A 299 -16.20 6.78 -10.67
C TYR A 299 -15.38 7.91 -11.28
N VAL A 300 -16.02 9.06 -11.50
CA VAL A 300 -15.41 10.12 -12.31
C VAL A 300 -15.23 11.39 -11.53
N GLN A 301 -14.00 11.92 -11.50
CA GLN A 301 -13.73 13.32 -11.18
C GLN A 301 -13.87 14.14 -12.46
N ILE A 302 -14.65 15.21 -12.41
CA ILE A 302 -14.95 16.07 -13.56
C ILE A 302 -14.28 17.42 -13.32
N ILE A 303 -13.46 17.85 -14.29
CA ILE A 303 -12.78 19.14 -14.30
C ILE A 303 -13.29 19.92 -15.50
N LEU A 304 -14.18 20.89 -15.26
CA LEU A 304 -14.76 21.71 -16.32
C LEU A 304 -13.81 22.84 -16.70
N THR A 305 -13.57 22.97 -18.01
CA THR A 305 -12.70 23.99 -18.62
C THR A 305 -13.45 25.14 -19.26
N ASP A 306 -14.80 25.17 -19.10
CA ASP A 306 -15.65 26.25 -19.64
C ASP A 306 -15.31 27.62 -19.02
N ASP A 307 -15.50 28.70 -19.79
CA ASP A 307 -15.33 30.05 -19.33
C ASP A 307 -16.29 30.41 -18.18
N ARG A 308 -15.84 31.31 -17.27
CA ARG A 308 -16.58 31.68 -16.04
C ARG A 308 -17.97 32.25 -16.28
N ASP A 309 -18.19 32.84 -17.44
CA ASP A 309 -19.43 33.59 -17.76
C ASP A 309 -20.57 32.68 -18.26
N LEU A 310 -20.31 31.37 -18.42
CA LEU A 310 -21.36 30.41 -18.77
C LEU A 310 -22.12 29.97 -17.51
N GLU A 311 -23.27 30.60 -17.24
CA GLU A 311 -24.25 30.06 -16.32
C GLU A 311 -24.88 28.82 -16.95
N ILE A 312 -24.35 27.65 -16.60
CA ILE A 312 -24.91 26.37 -17.05
C ILE A 312 -26.10 26.04 -16.15
N VAL A 313 -27.29 26.21 -16.69
CA VAL A 313 -28.53 25.86 -15.99
C VAL A 313 -28.56 24.34 -15.78
N ASP A 314 -28.91 23.93 -14.55
CA ASP A 314 -29.06 22.53 -14.13
C ASP A 314 -27.79 21.67 -14.29
N LEU A 315 -26.61 22.29 -14.25
CA LEU A 315 -25.30 21.61 -14.38
C LEU A 315 -25.20 20.37 -13.50
N GLN A 316 -25.53 20.51 -12.20
CA GLN A 316 -25.42 19.42 -11.23
C GLN A 316 -26.33 18.24 -11.57
N GLU A 317 -27.58 18.53 -12.01
CA GLU A 317 -28.56 17.50 -12.38
C GLU A 317 -28.14 16.77 -13.66
N ARG A 318 -27.72 17.51 -14.68
CA ARG A 318 -27.31 16.95 -15.97
C ARG A 318 -26.06 16.06 -15.80
N ILE A 319 -25.09 16.49 -14.99
CA ILE A 319 -23.92 15.66 -14.65
C ILE A 319 -24.34 14.44 -13.83
N ALA A 320 -25.22 14.58 -12.84
CA ALA A 320 -25.68 13.46 -12.02
C ALA A 320 -26.42 12.38 -12.84
N MET A 321 -27.15 12.80 -13.90
CA MET A 321 -27.79 11.86 -14.83
C MET A 321 -26.78 11.14 -15.73
N ALA A 322 -25.73 11.84 -16.18
CA ALA A 322 -24.70 11.27 -17.05
C ALA A 322 -23.69 10.42 -16.29
N PHE A 323 -23.43 10.76 -15.03
CA PHE A 323 -22.43 10.12 -14.16
C PHE A 323 -23.01 9.86 -12.77
N PRO A 324 -23.77 8.78 -12.57
CA PRO A 324 -24.41 8.47 -11.29
C PRO A 324 -23.37 8.25 -10.15
N ASN A 325 -22.17 7.84 -10.49
CA ASN A 325 -21.06 7.64 -9.56
C ASN A 325 -20.00 8.76 -9.62
N LYS A 326 -20.41 10.00 -9.95
CA LYS A 326 -19.48 11.12 -9.93
C LYS A 326 -18.85 11.31 -8.54
N LEU A 327 -17.56 11.59 -8.51
CA LEU A 327 -16.79 11.84 -7.29
C LEU A 327 -16.88 13.33 -6.91
N GLU A 328 -16.35 14.17 -7.78
CA GLU A 328 -16.23 15.61 -7.57
C GLU A 328 -16.37 16.35 -8.89
N ILE A 329 -16.82 17.60 -8.80
CA ILE A 329 -16.85 18.52 -9.94
C ILE A 329 -16.00 19.73 -9.58
N GLN A 330 -14.92 19.91 -10.31
CA GLN A 330 -14.03 21.06 -10.22
C GLN A 330 -14.18 21.96 -11.45
N ARG A 331 -13.82 23.24 -11.32
CA ARG A 331 -13.72 24.17 -12.45
C ARG A 331 -12.29 24.68 -12.56
N LYS A 332 -11.68 24.46 -13.72
CA LYS A 332 -10.36 24.98 -14.05
C LYS A 332 -10.53 26.29 -14.83
N TYR A 333 -10.35 27.40 -14.14
CA TYR A 333 -10.47 28.69 -14.80
C TYR A 333 -9.18 29.03 -15.56
N ALA A 334 -9.29 29.51 -16.80
CA ALA A 334 -8.18 30.10 -17.50
C ALA A 334 -7.63 31.28 -16.67
N ARG A 335 -6.33 31.26 -16.40
CA ARG A 335 -5.64 32.32 -15.62
C ARG A 335 -5.81 33.64 -16.39
N ARG A 336 -6.52 34.63 -15.84
CA ARG A 336 -6.49 35.99 -16.39
C ARG A 336 -5.08 36.53 -16.21
N GLU A 337 -4.39 36.90 -17.30
CA GLU A 337 -3.16 37.67 -17.25
C GLU A 337 -3.44 38.97 -16.50
N GLY A 338 -2.81 39.18 -15.35
CA GLY A 338 -2.87 40.44 -14.61
C GLY A 338 -3.28 40.41 -13.14
N ILE A 339 -3.54 39.25 -12.52
CA ILE A 339 -3.74 39.13 -11.06
C ILE A 339 -2.43 38.68 -10.44
N PRO A 340 -1.87 39.40 -9.43
CA PRO A 340 -0.64 38.99 -8.74
C PRO A 340 -0.82 37.62 -8.08
N ASP A 341 0.24 36.83 -8.05
CA ASP A 341 0.32 35.44 -7.61
C ASP A 341 -0.01 35.18 -6.11
N GLU A 342 -0.36 36.21 -5.35
CA GLU A 342 -0.43 36.15 -3.89
C GLU A 342 -1.74 35.52 -3.33
N MET A 343 -2.71 35.11 -4.14
CA MET A 343 -4.01 34.67 -3.61
C MET A 343 -4.61 33.34 -4.17
N THR A 344 -3.86 32.51 -4.91
CA THR A 344 -4.43 31.28 -5.47
C THR A 344 -3.41 30.14 -5.60
N GLU A 345 -2.72 29.78 -4.54
CA GLU A 345 -2.19 28.43 -4.44
C GLU A 345 -3.28 27.54 -3.79
N PRO A 346 -3.61 26.36 -4.35
CA PRO A 346 -4.37 25.39 -3.62
C PRO A 346 -3.53 24.99 -2.41
N VAL A 347 -4.03 25.23 -1.21
CA VAL A 347 -3.37 24.86 0.05
C VAL A 347 -3.44 23.34 0.17
N SER A 348 -2.58 22.67 -0.59
CA SER A 348 -2.17 21.29 -0.32
C SER A 348 -0.91 21.30 0.54
N SER A 349 -0.90 22.16 1.57
CA SER A 349 0.20 22.18 2.52
C SER A 349 -0.02 21.06 3.54
N SER A 350 1.02 20.25 3.74
CA SER A 350 1.01 19.29 4.85
C SER A 350 0.78 20.04 6.18
N PRO A 351 0.24 19.41 7.22
CA PRO A 351 0.11 20.05 8.54
C PRO A 351 1.43 20.69 9.01
N TYR A 352 2.55 20.09 8.69
CA TYR A 352 3.89 20.62 9.00
C TYR A 352 4.21 21.91 8.23
N GLU A 353 3.93 21.96 6.94
CA GLU A 353 4.15 23.15 6.12
C GLU A 353 3.27 24.32 6.56
N LEU A 354 2.01 24.06 6.95
CA LEU A 354 1.13 25.06 7.52
C LEU A 354 1.71 25.64 8.82
N ILE A 355 2.23 24.79 9.71
CA ILE A 355 2.84 25.23 10.97
C ILE A 355 4.11 26.05 10.69
N CYS A 356 4.96 25.64 9.75
CA CYS A 356 6.15 26.41 9.35
C CYS A 356 5.81 27.82 8.79
N GLN A 357 4.64 27.96 8.14
CA GLN A 357 4.16 29.27 7.70
C GLN A 357 3.73 30.16 8.89
N PHE A 358 3.19 29.56 9.96
CA PHE A 358 2.80 30.30 11.18
C PHE A 358 3.97 30.60 12.11
N ILE A 359 5.00 29.75 12.11
CA ILE A 359 6.18 29.88 12.97
C ILE A 359 7.42 29.81 12.08
N PRO A 360 7.76 30.86 11.35
CA PRO A 360 8.84 30.85 10.34
C PRO A 360 10.26 30.76 10.94
N ASP A 361 10.43 31.09 12.21
CA ASP A 361 11.72 31.19 12.89
C ASP A 361 12.09 29.95 13.73
N MET A 362 11.44 28.79 13.50
CA MET A 362 11.79 27.54 14.18
C MET A 362 13.22 27.09 13.86
N ASP A 363 13.99 26.79 14.89
CA ASP A 363 15.29 26.15 14.74
C ASP A 363 15.18 24.64 14.38
N GLU A 364 16.32 24.00 14.09
CA GLU A 364 16.34 22.58 13.68
C GLU A 364 15.77 21.64 14.77
N GLU A 365 16.01 21.90 16.03
CA GLU A 365 15.53 21.10 17.14
C GLU A 365 14.01 21.22 17.32
N GLU A 366 13.50 22.45 17.22
CA GLU A 366 12.05 22.73 17.25
C GLU A 366 11.31 22.10 16.06
N GLN A 367 11.90 22.13 14.86
CA GLN A 367 11.36 21.48 13.68
C GLN A 367 11.27 19.96 13.85
N ASP A 368 12.27 19.32 14.44
CA ASP A 368 12.29 17.89 14.65
C ASP A 368 11.29 17.45 15.75
N ILE A 369 11.17 18.25 16.81
CA ILE A 369 10.10 18.03 17.81
C ILE A 369 8.72 18.14 17.17
N MET A 370 8.50 19.19 16.35
CA MET A 370 7.22 19.39 15.67
C MET A 370 6.86 18.24 14.73
N LYS A 371 7.81 17.76 13.92
CA LYS A 371 7.61 16.57 13.07
C LYS A 371 7.23 15.34 13.89
N SER A 372 7.91 15.14 15.02
CA SER A 372 7.62 14.01 15.93
C SER A 372 6.20 14.09 16.48
N VAL A 373 5.77 15.26 16.97
CA VAL A 373 4.42 15.49 17.50
C VAL A 373 3.35 15.28 16.44
N ILE A 374 3.55 15.81 15.22
CA ILE A 374 2.59 15.64 14.13
C ILE A 374 2.48 14.17 13.73
N ASN A 375 3.61 13.46 13.61
CA ASN A 375 3.63 12.04 13.29
C ASN A 375 2.96 11.19 14.38
N GLU A 376 3.12 11.56 15.64
CA GLU A 376 2.42 10.91 16.77
C GLU A 376 0.92 11.18 16.71
N ALA A 377 0.51 12.42 16.43
CA ALA A 377 -0.90 12.81 16.32
C ALA A 377 -1.60 12.15 15.10
N LEU A 378 -0.94 12.08 13.95
CA LEU A 378 -1.47 11.44 12.74
C LEU A 378 -1.42 9.90 12.81
N GLY A 379 -0.47 9.35 13.55
CA GLY A 379 -0.34 7.91 13.79
C GLY A 379 -0.99 7.41 15.09
N GLY A 380 -1.41 8.31 15.97
CA GLY A 380 -1.98 8.03 17.30
C GLY A 380 -3.50 7.80 17.34
N ALA A 381 -4.18 7.75 16.21
CA ALA A 381 -5.57 7.30 16.13
C ALA A 381 -5.73 5.78 16.17
N ALA A 382 -4.68 5.06 16.58
CA ALA A 382 -4.63 3.60 16.65
C ALA A 382 -4.11 3.13 18.02
N GLU A 383 -4.78 3.53 19.13
CA GLU A 383 -4.83 2.78 20.38
C GLU A 383 -6.21 2.19 20.62
#